data_e193b88291fb58637ca429338250376c
#
_entry.id   e193b88291fb58637ca429338250376c
#
_cell.length_a   1.000
_cell.length_b   1.000
_cell.length_c   1.000
_cell.angle_alpha   90.00
_cell.angle_beta   90.00
_cell.angle_gamma   90.00
#
_symmetry.space_group_name_H-M   'P 1'
#
loop_
_entity.id
_entity.type
_entity.pdbx_description
1 polymer ?
#
loop_
_entity_poly.entity_id
_entity_poly.type
_entity_poly.pdbx_seq_one_letter_code
_entity_poly.pdbx_strand_id
1 'polypeptide(L)'
;EQKFTKPPAKYTEASLIKLLEDKGIGRPSTFATILSTLYKREYIKKDGKSLEPTELGELVTVYLEKYFNDIVDAKFTARMEEGLDKIEEEGADWHKILNDFYPPFREKIKEALSGAKMDVADEPSDVKCEKCGAMMVFKRGPYGKYLSCPECKTNKSLKSRGEEKVSDVRCEKCGAMMVEKSGKYGKYLACPNYPSC
;
A
#
# COMPACT_ATOMS: atom_id res chain seq x y z
N GLU A 1 -25.33 -35.11 22.30
CA GLU A 1 -24.93 -34.52 21.01
C GLU A 1 -23.59 -33.78 21.19
N GLN A 2 -22.60 -34.15 20.42
CA GLN A 2 -21.32 -33.45 20.39
C GLN A 2 -21.49 -32.15 19.61
N LYS A 3 -21.17 -31.01 20.23
CA LYS A 3 -21.18 -29.69 19.57
C LYS A 3 -19.75 -29.16 19.47
N PHE A 4 -19.43 -28.58 18.32
CA PHE A 4 -18.14 -27.97 18.10
C PHE A 4 -18.28 -26.43 18.15
N THR A 5 -17.33 -25.76 18.81
CA THR A 5 -17.23 -24.31 18.79
C THR A 5 -16.78 -23.87 17.41
N LYS A 6 -17.36 -22.76 16.91
CA LYS A 6 -16.92 -22.13 15.67
C LYS A 6 -15.83 -21.10 15.98
N PRO A 7 -14.85 -20.89 15.08
CA PRO A 7 -13.89 -19.81 15.23
C PRO A 7 -14.62 -18.45 15.21
N PRO A 8 -14.01 -17.38 15.76
CA PRO A 8 -14.54 -16.03 15.66
C PRO A 8 -14.84 -15.66 14.20
N ALA A 9 -15.90 -14.90 13.99
CA ALA A 9 -16.22 -14.41 12.64
C ALA A 9 -15.14 -13.44 12.15
N LYS A 10 -14.80 -13.51 10.86
CA LYS A 10 -13.91 -12.54 10.21
C LYS A 10 -14.51 -11.14 10.31
N TYR A 11 -13.67 -10.13 10.38
CA TYR A 11 -14.12 -8.75 10.39
C TYR A 11 -14.78 -8.36 9.07
N THR A 12 -15.79 -7.53 9.14
CA THR A 12 -16.33 -6.75 8.05
C THR A 12 -15.82 -5.30 8.18
N GLU A 13 -15.98 -4.46 7.16
CA GLU A 13 -15.62 -3.03 7.27
C GLU A 13 -16.29 -2.37 8.49
N ALA A 14 -17.58 -2.62 8.70
CA ALA A 14 -18.32 -2.06 9.83
C ALA A 14 -17.82 -2.57 11.19
N SER A 15 -17.55 -3.87 11.33
CA SER A 15 -17.05 -4.43 12.58
C SER A 15 -15.60 -4.04 12.86
N LEU A 16 -14.79 -3.79 11.82
CA LEU A 16 -13.45 -3.25 11.98
C LEU A 16 -13.48 -1.80 12.45
N ILE A 17 -14.34 -0.95 11.85
CA ILE A 17 -14.52 0.44 12.31
C ILE A 17 -14.94 0.47 13.78
N LYS A 18 -15.92 -0.35 14.16
CA LYS A 18 -16.35 -0.45 15.54
C LYS A 18 -15.20 -0.86 16.47
N LEU A 19 -14.38 -1.82 16.08
CA LEU A 19 -13.20 -2.22 16.85
C LEU A 19 -12.19 -1.08 17.00
N LEU A 20 -11.96 -0.29 15.95
CA LEU A 20 -11.06 0.87 16.00
C LEU A 20 -11.61 1.91 16.99
N GLU A 21 -12.90 2.20 16.92
CA GLU A 21 -13.61 3.10 17.86
C GLU A 21 -13.50 2.61 19.30
N ASP A 22 -13.83 1.34 19.55
CA ASP A 22 -13.75 0.71 20.89
C ASP A 22 -12.33 0.75 21.48
N LYS A 23 -11.31 0.76 20.64
CA LYS A 23 -9.89 0.85 21.01
C LYS A 23 -9.35 2.29 21.03
N GLY A 24 -10.13 3.30 20.69
CA GLY A 24 -9.70 4.69 20.60
C GLY A 24 -8.69 4.96 19.47
N ILE A 25 -8.68 4.14 18.40
CA ILE A 25 -7.77 4.27 17.25
C ILE A 25 -8.48 5.01 16.13
N GLY A 26 -7.99 6.20 15.79
CA GLY A 26 -8.63 7.07 14.80
C GLY A 26 -9.83 7.82 15.35
N ARG A 27 -10.49 8.54 14.46
CA ARG A 27 -11.69 9.35 14.76
C ARG A 27 -12.70 9.17 13.62
N PRO A 28 -13.98 9.54 13.78
CA PRO A 28 -14.98 9.39 12.72
C PRO A 28 -14.53 9.94 11.35
N SER A 29 -13.80 11.05 11.35
CA SER A 29 -13.26 11.67 10.14
C SER A 29 -12.16 10.86 9.46
N THR A 30 -11.48 9.96 10.16
CA THR A 30 -10.32 9.20 9.64
C THR A 30 -10.62 7.74 9.32
N PHE A 31 -11.69 7.13 9.82
CA PHE A 31 -11.98 5.70 9.61
C PHE A 31 -12.05 5.31 8.14
N ALA A 32 -12.74 6.10 7.31
CA ALA A 32 -12.84 5.83 5.88
C ALA A 32 -11.46 5.89 5.19
N THR A 33 -10.61 6.84 5.60
CA THR A 33 -9.25 7.01 5.08
C THR A 33 -8.35 5.84 5.48
N ILE A 34 -8.47 5.35 6.72
CA ILE A 34 -7.76 4.17 7.20
C ILE A 34 -8.08 2.97 6.33
N LEU A 35 -9.36 2.64 6.14
CA LEU A 35 -9.79 1.53 5.31
C LEU A 35 -9.31 1.66 3.86
N SER A 36 -9.51 2.85 3.26
CA SER A 36 -9.07 3.10 1.88
C SER A 36 -7.56 2.93 1.72
N THR A 37 -6.78 3.32 2.74
CA THR A 37 -5.33 3.15 2.75
C THR A 37 -4.92 1.68 2.82
N LEU A 38 -5.58 0.87 3.65
CA LEU A 38 -5.33 -0.56 3.75
C LEU A 38 -5.57 -1.27 2.41
N TYR A 39 -6.68 -0.94 1.73
CA TYR A 39 -6.95 -1.46 0.38
C TYR A 39 -5.97 -0.96 -0.66
N LYS A 40 -5.69 0.35 -0.69
CA LYS A 40 -4.77 0.96 -1.66
C LYS A 40 -3.36 0.39 -1.58
N ARG A 41 -2.94 0.03 -0.36
CA ARG A 41 -1.64 -0.61 -0.11
C ARG A 41 -1.67 -2.12 -0.26
N GLU A 42 -2.82 -2.68 -0.61
CA GLU A 42 -3.02 -4.12 -0.75
C GLU A 42 -2.68 -4.91 0.52
N TYR A 43 -2.88 -4.33 1.72
CA TYR A 43 -2.65 -5.05 2.98
C TYR A 43 -3.83 -5.94 3.35
N ILE A 44 -5.03 -5.57 2.90
CA ILE A 44 -6.26 -6.34 3.06
C ILE A 44 -6.96 -6.49 1.72
N LYS A 45 -7.73 -7.56 1.59
CA LYS A 45 -8.65 -7.80 0.49
C LYS A 45 -10.05 -8.10 1.02
N LYS A 46 -11.05 -7.94 0.16
CA LYS A 46 -12.45 -8.27 0.46
C LYS A 46 -12.75 -9.68 -0.03
N ASP A 47 -13.30 -10.50 0.85
CA ASP A 47 -13.86 -11.82 0.53
C ASP A 47 -15.35 -11.80 0.87
N GLY A 48 -16.19 -11.57 -0.13
CA GLY A 48 -17.62 -11.30 0.04
C GLY A 48 -17.86 -10.05 0.89
N LYS A 49 -18.40 -10.22 2.11
CA LYS A 49 -18.58 -9.15 3.10
C LYS A 49 -17.45 -9.05 4.12
N SER A 50 -16.56 -10.03 4.15
CA SER A 50 -15.48 -10.14 5.13
C SER A 50 -14.18 -9.54 4.61
N LEU A 51 -13.33 -9.15 5.55
CA LEU A 51 -11.97 -8.68 5.31
C LEU A 51 -10.99 -9.82 5.57
N GLU A 52 -10.00 -9.94 4.70
CA GLU A 52 -8.88 -10.86 4.86
C GLU A 52 -7.57 -10.11 4.71
N PRO A 53 -6.56 -10.42 5.54
CA PRO A 53 -5.22 -9.94 5.29
C PRO A 53 -4.69 -10.56 3.99
N THR A 54 -3.82 -9.84 3.31
CA THR A 54 -3.04 -10.39 2.20
C THR A 54 -1.71 -10.88 2.74
N GLU A 55 -1.02 -11.72 1.98
CA GLU A 55 0.35 -12.14 2.31
C GLU A 55 1.29 -10.93 2.54
N LEU A 56 1.14 -9.87 1.74
CA LEU A 56 1.86 -8.62 1.96
C LEU A 56 1.48 -7.97 3.29
N GLY A 57 0.20 -7.94 3.65
CA GLY A 57 -0.27 -7.38 4.91
C GLY A 57 0.31 -8.12 6.11
N GLU A 58 0.31 -9.45 6.07
CA GLU A 58 0.91 -10.28 7.12
C GLU A 58 2.41 -10.04 7.24
N LEU A 59 3.13 -10.03 6.11
CA LEU A 59 4.57 -9.78 6.07
C LEU A 59 4.93 -8.42 6.67
N VAL A 60 4.21 -7.35 6.26
CA VAL A 60 4.42 -5.99 6.79
C VAL A 60 4.13 -5.94 8.27
N THR A 61 3.09 -6.64 8.76
CA THR A 61 2.76 -6.72 10.18
C THR A 61 3.90 -7.35 10.98
N VAL A 62 4.40 -8.52 10.54
CA VAL A 62 5.54 -9.20 11.18
C VAL A 62 6.78 -8.29 11.24
N TYR A 63 7.06 -7.56 10.14
CA TYR A 63 8.18 -6.62 10.12
C TYR A 63 8.01 -5.47 11.10
N LEU A 64 6.82 -4.88 11.14
CA LEU A 64 6.51 -3.78 12.05
C LEU A 64 6.53 -4.22 13.51
N GLU A 65 6.01 -5.40 13.84
CA GLU A 65 6.08 -5.97 15.18
C GLU A 65 7.52 -6.22 15.62
N LYS A 66 8.40 -6.62 14.70
CA LYS A 66 9.81 -6.86 15.01
C LYS A 66 10.57 -5.58 15.38
N TYR A 67 10.40 -4.50 14.64
CA TYR A 67 11.20 -3.27 14.78
C TYR A 67 10.45 -2.13 15.48
N PHE A 68 9.11 -2.14 15.47
CA PHE A 68 8.25 -1.06 15.91
C PHE A 68 7.11 -1.52 16.82
N ASN A 69 7.31 -2.59 17.58
CA ASN A 69 6.28 -3.24 18.38
C ASN A 69 5.48 -2.28 19.28
N ASP A 70 6.16 -1.35 19.93
CA ASP A 70 5.55 -0.34 20.80
C ASP A 70 4.76 0.73 20.05
N ILE A 71 5.09 0.98 18.76
CA ILE A 71 4.38 1.95 17.90
C ILE A 71 3.14 1.32 17.27
N VAL A 72 3.21 0.03 16.91
CA VAL A 72 2.06 -0.69 16.36
C VAL A 72 1.09 -1.20 17.44
N ASP A 73 1.43 -1.02 18.73
CA ASP A 73 0.52 -1.31 19.82
C ASP A 73 -0.70 -0.38 19.78
N ALA A 74 -1.89 -0.96 19.82
CA ALA A 74 -3.16 -0.23 19.84
C ALA A 74 -3.23 0.84 20.94
N LYS A 75 -2.65 0.57 22.12
CA LYS A 75 -2.60 1.51 23.24
C LYS A 75 -1.71 2.72 22.95
N PHE A 76 -0.64 2.54 22.16
CA PHE A 76 0.19 3.66 21.74
C PHE A 76 -0.60 4.62 20.85
N THR A 77 -1.29 4.10 19.84
CA THR A 77 -2.10 4.92 18.93
C THR A 77 -3.21 5.64 19.70
N ALA A 78 -3.91 4.95 20.60
CA ALA A 78 -4.94 5.57 21.42
C ALA A 78 -4.40 6.72 22.29
N ARG A 79 -3.24 6.52 22.95
CA ARG A 79 -2.59 7.61 23.73
C ARG A 79 -2.15 8.78 22.86
N MET A 80 -1.70 8.52 21.63
CA MET A 80 -1.33 9.58 20.70
C MET A 80 -2.57 10.41 20.28
N GLU A 81 -3.68 9.75 19.98
CA GLU A 81 -4.94 10.40 19.66
C GLU A 81 -5.46 11.25 20.84
N GLU A 82 -5.43 10.72 22.08
CA GLU A 82 -5.75 11.47 23.29
C GLU A 82 -4.84 12.68 23.50
N GLY A 83 -3.55 12.54 23.19
CA GLY A 83 -2.58 13.63 23.22
C GLY A 83 -2.90 14.74 22.23
N LEU A 84 -3.36 14.38 21.02
CA LEU A 84 -3.78 15.33 19.99
C LEU A 84 -5.09 16.05 20.40
N ASP A 85 -6.05 15.34 20.99
CA ASP A 85 -7.27 15.94 21.53
C ASP A 85 -6.96 16.99 22.62
N LYS A 86 -6.01 16.70 23.52
CA LYS A 86 -5.56 17.67 24.54
C LYS A 86 -4.89 18.91 23.95
N ILE A 87 -4.20 18.79 22.82
CA ILE A 87 -3.63 19.96 22.12
C ILE A 87 -4.77 20.83 21.59
N GLU A 88 -5.80 20.20 21.00
CA GLU A 88 -6.96 20.90 20.41
C GLU A 88 -7.84 21.55 21.49
N GLU A 89 -8.19 20.81 22.53
CA GLU A 89 -9.17 21.24 23.53
C GLU A 89 -8.55 22.07 24.65
N GLU A 90 -7.34 21.71 25.12
CA GLU A 90 -6.71 22.28 26.31
C GLU A 90 -5.49 23.16 25.98
N GLY A 91 -5.08 23.24 24.71
CA GLY A 91 -3.89 23.99 24.31
C GLY A 91 -2.58 23.39 24.82
N ALA A 92 -2.52 22.05 25.01
CA ALA A 92 -1.31 21.36 25.46
C ALA A 92 -0.12 21.58 24.51
N ASP A 93 1.08 21.56 25.05
CA ASP A 93 2.31 21.79 24.26
C ASP A 93 2.62 20.61 23.34
N TRP A 94 2.37 20.80 22.05
CA TRP A 94 2.65 19.82 21.02
C TRP A 94 4.15 19.51 20.85
N HIS A 95 5.03 20.44 21.20
CA HIS A 95 6.48 20.22 21.11
C HIS A 95 6.92 19.10 22.06
N LYS A 96 6.29 19.01 23.24
CA LYS A 96 6.59 17.94 24.20
C LYS A 96 6.26 16.57 23.61
N ILE A 97 5.09 16.42 22.99
CA ILE A 97 4.66 15.16 22.37
C ILE A 97 5.63 14.73 21.27
N LEU A 98 6.07 15.68 20.42
CA LEU A 98 7.04 15.39 19.36
C LEU A 98 8.43 15.06 19.90
N ASN A 99 8.90 15.80 20.90
CA ASN A 99 10.20 15.57 21.51
C ASN A 99 10.28 14.22 22.25
N ASP A 100 9.18 13.77 22.84
CA ASP A 100 9.10 12.47 23.49
C ASP A 100 9.02 11.31 22.48
N PHE A 101 8.37 11.54 21.34
CA PHE A 101 8.17 10.51 20.31
C PHE A 101 9.36 10.37 19.34
N TYR A 102 9.86 11.47 18.79
CA TYR A 102 10.75 11.44 17.62
C TYR A 102 12.13 10.82 17.88
N PRO A 103 12.86 11.10 19.00
CA PRO A 103 14.17 10.54 19.21
C PRO A 103 14.18 9.00 19.25
N PRO A 104 13.34 8.32 20.06
CA PRO A 104 13.30 6.86 20.07
C PRO A 104 12.84 6.27 18.73
N PHE A 105 11.90 6.92 18.04
CA PHE A 105 11.45 6.50 16.71
C PHE A 105 12.58 6.56 15.68
N ARG A 106 13.38 7.62 15.69
CA ARG A 106 14.51 7.77 14.78
C ARG A 106 15.56 6.66 14.96
N GLU A 107 15.85 6.27 16.20
CA GLU A 107 16.78 5.17 16.45
C GLU A 107 16.24 3.83 15.94
N LYS A 108 14.96 3.56 16.13
CA LYS A 108 14.30 2.35 15.56
C LYS A 108 14.32 2.33 14.03
N ILE A 109 14.15 3.47 13.37
CA ILE A 109 14.32 3.56 11.91
C ILE A 109 15.73 3.17 11.50
N LYS A 110 16.77 3.65 12.19
CA LYS A 110 18.15 3.29 11.87
C LYS A 110 18.39 1.78 12.04
N GLU A 111 17.87 1.20 13.11
CA GLU A 111 17.95 -0.23 13.36
C GLU A 111 17.24 -1.04 12.25
N ALA A 112 16.01 -0.66 11.91
CA ALA A 112 15.24 -1.30 10.85
C ALA A 112 15.92 -1.20 9.48
N LEU A 113 16.56 -0.07 9.17
CA LEU A 113 17.28 0.12 7.89
C LEU A 113 18.60 -0.65 7.85
N SER A 114 19.26 -0.87 9.00
CA SER A 114 20.47 -1.69 9.10
C SER A 114 20.18 -3.19 9.16
N GLY A 115 18.95 -3.57 9.48
CA GLY A 115 18.51 -4.96 9.52
C GLY A 115 18.44 -5.61 8.14
N ALA A 116 18.31 -6.94 8.13
CA ALA A 116 18.12 -7.69 6.89
C ALA A 116 16.83 -7.23 6.18
N LYS A 117 16.93 -6.93 4.89
CA LYS A 117 15.75 -6.72 4.05
C LYS A 117 14.88 -7.96 4.12
N MET A 118 13.57 -7.78 4.33
CA MET A 118 12.66 -8.90 4.19
C MET A 118 12.54 -9.23 2.70
N ASP A 119 13.00 -10.42 2.33
CA ASP A 119 12.75 -10.94 0.99
C ASP A 119 11.31 -11.45 0.96
N VAL A 120 10.48 -10.73 0.24
CA VAL A 120 9.17 -11.25 -0.18
C VAL A 120 9.45 -12.38 -1.14
N ALA A 121 8.98 -13.59 -0.85
CA ALA A 121 9.14 -14.71 -1.74
C ALA A 121 8.68 -14.35 -3.16
N ASP A 122 9.52 -14.65 -4.14
CA ASP A 122 9.19 -14.41 -5.54
C ASP A 122 8.00 -15.31 -5.93
N GLU A 123 6.87 -14.72 -6.30
CA GLU A 123 5.70 -15.48 -6.77
C GLU A 123 5.98 -15.97 -8.21
N PRO A 124 5.83 -17.27 -8.52
CA PRO A 124 6.02 -17.77 -9.88
C PRO A 124 4.99 -17.15 -10.84
N SER A 125 5.39 -16.93 -12.10
CA SER A 125 4.49 -16.49 -13.15
C SER A 125 4.53 -17.42 -14.35
N ASP A 126 3.47 -17.44 -15.15
CA ASP A 126 3.39 -18.20 -16.41
C ASP A 126 4.01 -17.45 -17.60
N VAL A 127 4.63 -16.30 -17.36
CA VAL A 127 5.19 -15.44 -18.41
C VAL A 127 6.64 -15.82 -18.68
N LYS A 128 6.96 -16.11 -19.95
CA LYS A 128 8.33 -16.35 -20.38
C LYS A 128 9.07 -15.05 -20.67
N CYS A 129 10.33 -15.00 -20.32
CA CYS A 129 11.21 -13.87 -20.62
C CYS A 129 11.46 -13.78 -22.12
N GLU A 130 11.23 -12.62 -22.71
CA GLU A 130 11.44 -12.36 -24.13
C GLU A 130 12.93 -12.42 -24.56
N LYS A 131 13.86 -12.29 -23.59
CA LYS A 131 15.31 -12.32 -23.87
C LYS A 131 15.94 -13.70 -23.77
N CYS A 132 15.58 -14.51 -22.78
CA CYS A 132 16.24 -15.78 -22.49
C CYS A 132 15.29 -16.98 -22.45
N GLY A 133 13.97 -16.77 -22.55
CA GLY A 133 12.98 -17.85 -22.51
C GLY A 133 12.67 -18.42 -21.13
N ALA A 134 13.42 -18.05 -20.07
CA ALA A 134 13.17 -18.52 -18.71
C ALA A 134 11.84 -18.00 -18.16
N MET A 135 11.24 -18.73 -17.21
CA MET A 135 10.03 -18.29 -16.54
C MET A 135 10.32 -17.07 -15.67
N MET A 136 9.52 -16.03 -15.82
CA MET A 136 9.63 -14.83 -14.98
C MET A 136 8.93 -15.02 -13.64
N VAL A 137 9.33 -14.23 -12.66
CA VAL A 137 8.72 -14.21 -11.32
C VAL A 137 8.15 -12.84 -11.03
N PHE A 138 7.05 -12.79 -10.29
CA PHE A 138 6.52 -11.52 -9.80
C PHE A 138 7.38 -11.03 -8.64
N LYS A 139 7.87 -9.81 -8.78
CA LYS A 139 8.53 -9.07 -7.70
C LYS A 139 7.75 -7.82 -7.32
N ARG A 140 7.91 -7.38 -6.09
CA ARG A 140 7.31 -6.13 -5.61
C ARG A 140 8.37 -5.04 -5.57
N GLY A 141 8.01 -3.87 -6.08
CA GLY A 141 8.86 -2.69 -6.07
C GLY A 141 8.12 -1.46 -5.56
N PRO A 142 8.81 -0.31 -5.43
CA PRO A 142 8.20 0.94 -4.95
C PRO A 142 6.98 1.39 -5.74
N TYR A 143 6.86 0.95 -7.00
CA TYR A 143 5.77 1.32 -7.91
C TYR A 143 4.74 0.21 -8.12
N GLY A 144 4.78 -0.87 -7.32
CA GLY A 144 3.89 -2.02 -7.40
C GLY A 144 4.55 -3.30 -7.90
N LYS A 145 3.74 -4.32 -8.20
CA LYS A 145 4.21 -5.60 -8.75
C LYS A 145 4.80 -5.41 -10.16
N TYR A 146 5.87 -6.14 -10.45
CA TYR A 146 6.49 -6.23 -11.77
C TYR A 146 7.02 -7.65 -12.01
N LEU A 147 7.22 -8.03 -13.26
CA LEU A 147 7.86 -9.29 -13.63
C LEU A 147 9.37 -9.11 -13.70
N SER A 148 10.11 -10.03 -13.10
CA SER A 148 11.57 -10.09 -13.15
C SER A 148 12.03 -11.47 -13.63
N CYS A 149 12.99 -11.50 -14.51
CA CYS A 149 13.61 -12.76 -14.93
C CYS A 149 14.74 -13.13 -13.96
N PRO A 150 14.72 -14.31 -13.32
CA PRO A 150 15.78 -14.73 -12.41
C PRO A 150 17.14 -14.90 -13.11
N GLU A 151 17.13 -15.33 -14.39
CA GLU A 151 18.36 -15.61 -15.16
C GLU A 151 19.01 -14.32 -15.71
N CYS A 152 18.31 -13.55 -16.52
CA CYS A 152 18.88 -12.39 -17.20
C CYS A 152 18.56 -11.05 -16.54
N LYS A 153 17.85 -11.04 -15.38
CA LYS A 153 17.44 -9.85 -14.60
C LYS A 153 16.64 -8.81 -15.40
N THR A 154 16.05 -9.20 -16.51
CA THR A 154 15.16 -8.33 -17.28
C THR A 154 13.87 -8.13 -16.52
N ASN A 155 13.44 -6.88 -16.36
CA ASN A 155 12.20 -6.51 -15.67
C ASN A 155 11.15 -6.07 -16.67
N LYS A 156 9.89 -6.49 -16.45
CA LYS A 156 8.71 -6.07 -17.22
C LYS A 156 7.65 -5.53 -16.27
N SER A 157 7.24 -4.29 -16.46
CA SER A 157 6.16 -3.69 -15.66
C SER A 157 4.83 -4.38 -15.95
N LEU A 158 4.07 -4.69 -14.89
CA LEU A 158 2.69 -5.19 -15.00
C LEU A 158 1.67 -4.06 -15.19
N LYS A 159 2.04 -2.82 -14.92
CA LYS A 159 1.19 -1.73 -15.36
C LYS A 159 1.16 -1.83 -16.88
N SER A 160 0.09 -2.45 -17.41
CA SER A 160 -0.35 -2.16 -18.76
C SER A 160 -0.26 -0.62 -18.85
N ARG A 161 0.51 -0.09 -19.77
CA ARG A 161 0.21 1.25 -20.29
C ARG A 161 -1.29 1.14 -20.57
N GLY A 162 -2.11 1.80 -19.72
CA GLY A 162 -3.56 1.68 -19.82
C GLY A 162 -3.88 1.77 -21.28
N GLU A 163 -4.75 0.91 -21.79
CA GLU A 163 -5.13 0.88 -23.19
C GLU A 163 -5.19 2.32 -23.66
N GLU A 164 -4.23 2.70 -24.52
CA GLU A 164 -4.10 4.08 -24.96
C GLU A 164 -5.41 4.36 -25.67
N LYS A 165 -6.34 5.02 -24.96
CA LYS A 165 -7.63 5.36 -25.56
C LYS A 165 -7.31 6.31 -26.71
N VAL A 166 -7.49 5.80 -27.91
CA VAL A 166 -7.38 6.60 -29.12
C VAL A 166 -8.50 7.62 -29.05
N SER A 167 -8.15 8.91 -29.08
CA SER A 167 -9.13 9.98 -29.13
C SER A 167 -9.56 10.25 -30.58
N ASP A 168 -10.73 10.86 -30.75
CA ASP A 168 -11.20 11.28 -32.08
C ASP A 168 -10.44 12.54 -32.61
N VAL A 169 -9.45 13.04 -31.85
CA VAL A 169 -8.66 14.21 -32.20
C VAL A 169 -7.44 13.79 -33.01
N ARG A 170 -7.23 14.43 -34.16
CA ARG A 170 -6.04 14.22 -35.01
C ARG A 170 -4.93 15.20 -34.66
N CYS A 171 -3.71 14.70 -34.73
CA CYS A 171 -2.53 15.56 -34.57
C CYS A 171 -2.44 16.57 -35.73
N GLU A 172 -2.38 17.84 -35.42
CA GLU A 172 -2.28 18.94 -36.41
C GLU A 172 -1.03 18.84 -37.28
N LYS A 173 0.06 18.22 -36.77
CA LYS A 173 1.34 18.12 -37.48
C LYS A 173 1.43 16.91 -38.40
N CYS A 174 0.95 15.75 -37.99
CA CYS A 174 1.14 14.51 -38.74
C CYS A 174 -0.15 13.74 -39.10
N GLY A 175 -1.32 14.26 -38.69
CA GLY A 175 -2.63 13.66 -38.96
C GLY A 175 -2.93 12.37 -38.19
N ALA A 176 -2.01 11.81 -37.39
CA ALA A 176 -2.24 10.60 -36.62
C ALA A 176 -3.26 10.86 -35.51
N MET A 177 -4.09 9.85 -35.19
CA MET A 177 -5.02 9.94 -34.07
C MET A 177 -4.27 10.07 -32.75
N MET A 178 -4.63 11.06 -31.93
CA MET A 178 -3.98 11.28 -30.64
C MET A 178 -4.42 10.25 -29.62
N VAL A 179 -3.54 9.94 -28.68
CA VAL A 179 -3.78 9.00 -27.58
C VAL A 179 -3.88 9.71 -26.25
N GLU A 180 -4.85 9.33 -25.43
CA GLU A 180 -5.01 9.87 -24.07
C GLU A 180 -3.95 9.27 -23.15
N LYS A 181 -3.10 10.11 -22.56
CA LYS A 181 -2.09 9.74 -21.57
C LYS A 181 -2.36 10.43 -20.23
N SER A 182 -1.95 9.79 -19.15
CA SER A 182 -2.02 10.36 -17.81
C SER A 182 -0.66 10.89 -17.39
N GLY A 183 -0.60 12.16 -16.98
CA GLY A 183 0.59 12.82 -16.47
C GLY A 183 0.42 13.33 -15.04
N LYS A 184 1.45 14.00 -14.51
CA LYS A 184 1.46 14.56 -13.16
C LYS A 184 0.30 15.53 -12.89
N TYR A 185 -0.17 16.23 -13.92
CA TYR A 185 -1.20 17.25 -13.82
C TYR A 185 -2.57 16.81 -14.37
N GLY A 186 -2.75 15.51 -14.67
CA GLY A 186 -3.98 14.97 -15.19
C GLY A 186 -3.81 14.28 -16.56
N LYS A 187 -4.94 14.05 -17.24
CA LYS A 187 -4.98 13.45 -18.56
C LYS A 187 -4.65 14.48 -19.63
N TYR A 188 -3.88 14.08 -20.64
CA TYR A 188 -3.55 14.90 -21.80
C TYR A 188 -3.52 14.06 -23.06
N LEU A 189 -3.69 14.71 -24.22
CA LEU A 189 -3.59 14.07 -25.52
C LEU A 189 -2.15 14.14 -26.02
N ALA A 190 -1.61 13.01 -26.45
CA ALA A 190 -0.26 12.90 -26.98
C ALA A 190 -0.29 12.32 -28.40
N CYS A 191 0.59 12.81 -29.26
CA CYS A 191 0.78 12.22 -30.57
C CYS A 191 1.53 10.87 -30.43
N PRO A 192 1.06 9.76 -31.04
CA PRO A 192 1.75 8.47 -30.96
C PRO A 192 3.13 8.50 -31.65
N ASN A 193 3.35 9.43 -32.59
CA ASN A 193 4.60 9.60 -33.31
C ASN A 193 5.62 10.49 -32.59
N TYR A 194 5.37 10.91 -31.37
CA TYR A 194 6.37 11.64 -30.57
C TYR A 194 7.54 10.70 -30.22
N PRO A 195 8.83 11.10 -30.32
CA PRO A 195 9.32 12.47 -30.56
C PRO A 195 9.50 12.87 -32.05
N SER A 196 9.24 11.96 -32.99
CA SER A 196 9.43 12.25 -34.42
C SER A 196 8.44 13.29 -34.97
N CYS A 197 7.38 13.50 -34.26
CA CYS A 197 6.39 14.54 -34.54
C CYS A 197 6.51 15.63 -33.46
#